data_8c75b942defdc70ae0d253978c487ae4
#
_entry.id   8c75b942defdc70ae0d253978c487ae4
#
_cell.length_a   1.000
_cell.length_b   1.000
_cell.length_c   1.000
_cell.angle_alpha   90.00
_cell.angle_beta   90.00
_cell.angle_gamma   90.00
#
_symmetry.space_group_name_H-M   'P 1'
#
loop_
_entity.id
_entity.type
_entity.pdbx_description
1 polymer ?
#
loop_
_entity_poly.entity_id
_entity_poly.type
_entity_poly.pdbx_seq_one_letter_code
_entity_poly.pdbx_strand_id
1 'polypeptide(L)'
;MRIIRITIAMIALAIFSPASYGQDLKVTEKVLPNGLKVLLKEEHKAPVVTFQVWYKVGSRNERLGKTGLSHMLEHMMFKGTKKYGPKTFSQTVQRNGGNDNAFTSHDYTAYFENFAADRIGISLDLESDRMQNLLLDPREFLSERDVVKEERRMRTEDDPVNAMVEQMMSVAFSAHPYQWPVIGWMADISSFTRDDLYHHYRAYYEPNNATIVVAGDFDTKALLPRIEKIFGGVPRGAETPKVTAVEPRHAGERRVVVKRQAELPAVFAGYNAPTIKSPDSYALDVLQGILASGKSSRLYRSLVYEKQIALYAGGDYDNVSADPNLFYVYAGVMPGKTTDEVEKALYGEIEKLKSEPVTDEELQKAKNQIEAGFIMGQDSIFYQAMLLGQYETVASWKLLETYVDKVRAVTKEDIQRVAKAYFSEDNRTVGILVPEKK
;
A
#
# COMPACT_ATOMS: atom_id res chain seq x y z
N MET A 1 5.52 -76.36 -27.55
CA MET A 1 5.32 -75.39 -26.48
C MET A 1 6.29 -74.19 -26.69
N ARG A 2 5.77 -73.09 -27.18
CA ARG A 2 6.57 -71.84 -27.33
C ARG A 2 6.19 -70.93 -26.20
N ILE A 3 7.20 -70.55 -25.36
CA ILE A 3 7.04 -69.63 -24.25
C ILE A 3 7.25 -68.20 -24.78
N ILE A 4 6.16 -67.38 -24.76
CA ILE A 4 6.23 -65.96 -25.08
C ILE A 4 6.67 -65.20 -23.84
N ARG A 5 7.82 -64.59 -23.91
CA ARG A 5 8.30 -63.60 -22.88
C ARG A 5 7.68 -62.25 -23.17
N ILE A 6 6.81 -61.79 -22.28
CA ILE A 6 6.27 -60.43 -22.31
C ILE A 6 7.26 -59.57 -21.49
N THR A 7 7.96 -58.64 -22.18
CA THR A 7 8.80 -57.64 -21.56
C THR A 7 7.91 -56.41 -21.25
N ILE A 8 7.67 -56.17 -19.96
CA ILE A 8 6.97 -54.96 -19.49
C ILE A 8 8.01 -53.82 -19.45
N ALA A 9 7.87 -52.84 -20.37
CA ALA A 9 8.62 -51.60 -20.33
C ALA A 9 7.95 -50.65 -19.33
N MET A 10 8.59 -50.42 -18.18
CA MET A 10 8.23 -49.35 -17.25
C MET A 10 8.62 -47.98 -17.84
N ILE A 11 7.66 -47.22 -18.29
CA ILE A 11 7.84 -45.80 -18.64
C ILE A 11 7.88 -45.03 -17.32
N ALA A 12 9.07 -44.61 -16.90
CA ALA A 12 9.24 -43.66 -15.80
C ALA A 12 8.76 -42.29 -16.28
N LEU A 13 7.58 -41.87 -15.82
CA LEU A 13 7.11 -40.50 -15.99
C LEU A 13 7.97 -39.59 -15.08
N ALA A 14 8.98 -38.95 -15.63
CA ALA A 14 9.71 -37.89 -14.94
C ALA A 14 8.75 -36.72 -14.75
N ILE A 15 8.23 -36.55 -13.55
CA ILE A 15 7.50 -35.35 -13.12
C ILE A 15 8.55 -34.23 -13.08
N PHE A 16 8.66 -33.48 -14.15
CA PHE A 16 9.35 -32.20 -14.12
C PHE A 16 8.51 -31.24 -13.29
N SER A 17 8.81 -31.15 -11.99
CA SER A 17 8.41 -29.97 -11.21
C SER A 17 9.19 -28.78 -11.79
N PRO A 18 8.53 -27.72 -12.29
CA PRO A 18 9.27 -26.53 -12.66
C PRO A 18 9.96 -26.02 -11.40
N ALA A 19 11.27 -25.97 -11.40
CA ALA A 19 12.02 -25.30 -10.36
C ALA A 19 11.59 -23.84 -10.39
N SER A 20 10.89 -23.41 -9.35
CA SER A 20 10.60 -21.99 -9.13
C SER A 20 11.96 -21.30 -8.89
N TYR A 21 12.48 -20.62 -9.88
CA TYR A 21 13.64 -19.75 -9.74
C TYR A 21 13.15 -18.43 -9.17
N GLY A 22 12.90 -18.37 -7.86
CA GLY A 22 12.72 -17.10 -7.17
C GLY A 22 13.90 -16.19 -7.44
N GLN A 23 13.65 -14.92 -7.69
CA GLN A 23 14.71 -13.93 -7.89
C GLN A 23 15.42 -13.67 -6.55
N ASP A 24 16.69 -14.07 -6.41
CA ASP A 24 17.49 -13.70 -5.24
C ASP A 24 17.73 -12.19 -5.25
N LEU A 25 17.02 -11.49 -4.38
CA LEU A 25 17.11 -10.03 -4.23
C LEU A 25 18.39 -9.59 -3.51
N LYS A 26 19.22 -10.53 -3.03
CA LYS A 26 20.49 -10.27 -2.30
C LYS A 26 20.31 -9.30 -1.12
N VAL A 27 19.26 -9.50 -0.32
CA VAL A 27 18.98 -8.71 0.87
C VAL A 27 19.62 -9.35 2.09
N THR A 28 20.44 -8.60 2.82
CA THR A 28 20.91 -8.99 4.15
C THR A 28 19.87 -8.62 5.18
N GLU A 29 19.32 -9.62 5.87
CA GLU A 29 18.36 -9.43 6.98
C GLU A 29 19.05 -9.64 8.32
N LYS A 30 18.81 -8.73 9.26
CA LYS A 30 19.27 -8.84 10.65
C LYS A 30 18.20 -8.36 11.61
N VAL A 31 17.95 -9.09 12.69
CA VAL A 31 17.14 -8.62 13.82
C VAL A 31 18.08 -8.32 14.99
N LEU A 32 18.02 -7.10 15.51
CA LEU A 32 18.83 -6.66 16.64
C LEU A 32 18.24 -7.18 17.96
N PRO A 33 19.01 -7.22 19.05
CA PRO A 33 18.53 -7.70 20.36
C PRO A 33 17.31 -6.95 20.91
N ASN A 34 17.15 -5.65 20.55
CA ASN A 34 15.99 -4.86 20.91
C ASN A 34 14.75 -5.10 20.01
N GLY A 35 14.86 -5.99 19.02
CA GLY A 35 13.77 -6.36 18.11
C GLY A 35 13.70 -5.54 16.82
N LEU A 36 14.55 -4.52 16.64
CA LEU A 36 14.63 -3.76 15.40
C LEU A 36 15.09 -4.66 14.26
N LYS A 37 14.33 -4.70 13.18
CA LYS A 37 14.70 -5.39 11.95
C LYS A 37 15.49 -4.45 11.03
N VAL A 38 16.53 -5.00 10.38
CA VAL A 38 17.38 -4.27 9.43
C VAL A 38 17.41 -5.08 8.12
N LEU A 39 17.08 -4.44 7.02
CA LEU A 39 17.17 -4.97 5.65
C LEU A 39 18.16 -4.12 4.88
N LEU A 40 19.23 -4.74 4.38
CA LEU A 40 20.30 -4.06 3.63
C LEU A 40 20.38 -4.64 2.23
N LYS A 41 20.33 -3.78 1.21
CA LYS A 41 20.45 -4.15 -0.19
C LYS A 41 21.51 -3.30 -0.88
N GLU A 42 22.69 -3.89 -1.11
CA GLU A 42 23.78 -3.24 -1.83
C GLU A 42 23.44 -3.07 -3.32
N GLU A 43 23.67 -1.88 -3.85
CA GLU A 43 23.53 -1.55 -5.27
C GLU A 43 24.55 -0.46 -5.65
N HIS A 44 25.57 -0.85 -6.41
CA HIS A 44 26.74 0.00 -6.70
C HIS A 44 26.67 0.72 -8.07
N LYS A 45 25.50 0.77 -8.70
CA LYS A 45 25.35 1.44 -10.02
C LYS A 45 25.57 2.95 -9.95
N ALA A 46 25.27 3.57 -8.83
CA ALA A 46 25.43 5.00 -8.61
C ALA A 46 25.83 5.27 -7.15
N PRO A 47 26.64 6.30 -6.86
CA PRO A 47 27.11 6.61 -5.49
C PRO A 47 26.03 7.31 -4.65
N VAL A 48 24.87 6.68 -4.53
CA VAL A 48 23.71 7.19 -3.79
C VAL A 48 23.16 6.11 -2.86
N VAL A 49 22.49 6.54 -1.81
CA VAL A 49 21.87 5.68 -0.80
C VAL A 49 20.51 6.24 -0.38
N THR A 50 19.52 5.36 -0.19
CA THR A 50 18.29 5.64 0.51
C THR A 50 18.29 4.94 1.86
N PHE A 51 17.95 5.66 2.91
CA PHE A 51 17.74 5.13 4.25
C PHE A 51 16.28 5.33 4.62
N GLN A 52 15.60 4.27 5.05
CA GLN A 52 14.17 4.32 5.37
C GLN A 52 13.92 3.67 6.73
N VAL A 53 13.02 4.26 7.51
CA VAL A 53 12.50 3.67 8.76
C VAL A 53 11.01 3.48 8.63
N TRP A 54 10.57 2.25 8.78
CA TRP A 54 9.19 1.81 8.66
C TRP A 54 8.64 1.40 10.02
N TYR A 55 7.62 2.07 10.50
CA TYR A 55 6.89 1.71 11.71
C TYR A 55 5.59 0.99 11.35
N LYS A 56 5.32 -0.15 11.99
CA LYS A 56 4.07 -0.93 11.80
C LYS A 56 2.92 -0.25 12.53
N VAL A 57 2.60 0.96 12.14
CA VAL A 57 1.54 1.79 12.68
C VAL A 57 1.02 2.76 11.63
N GLY A 58 -0.29 2.78 11.44
CA GLY A 58 -1.00 3.70 10.57
C GLY A 58 -2.40 3.93 11.11
N SER A 59 -3.30 4.44 10.29
CA SER A 59 -4.64 4.80 10.77
C SER A 59 -5.44 3.60 11.30
N ARG A 60 -5.17 2.36 10.85
CA ARG A 60 -5.83 1.16 11.40
C ARG A 60 -5.54 0.89 12.87
N ASN A 61 -4.45 1.45 13.41
CA ASN A 61 -4.06 1.30 14.81
C ASN A 61 -4.74 2.33 15.74
N GLU A 62 -5.53 3.20 15.17
CA GLU A 62 -6.26 4.24 15.88
C GLU A 62 -7.65 3.75 16.34
N ARG A 63 -8.43 4.64 16.94
CA ARG A 63 -9.80 4.37 17.37
C ARG A 63 -10.71 5.55 17.06
N LEU A 64 -11.98 5.30 16.93
CA LEU A 64 -13.00 6.34 16.80
C LEU A 64 -12.89 7.38 17.94
N GLY A 65 -13.01 8.65 17.60
CA GLY A 65 -12.76 9.78 18.48
C GLY A 65 -11.29 10.22 18.56
N LYS A 66 -10.36 9.46 17.93
CA LYS A 66 -8.92 9.72 17.90
C LYS A 66 -8.29 9.31 16.56
N THR A 67 -9.01 9.45 15.46
CA THR A 67 -8.50 9.16 14.12
C THR A 67 -7.62 10.29 13.61
N GLY A 68 -6.57 9.97 12.86
CA GLY A 68 -5.59 10.92 12.32
C GLY A 68 -4.35 11.13 13.21
N LEU A 69 -4.20 10.38 14.32
CA LEU A 69 -3.03 10.49 15.20
C LEU A 69 -1.74 10.07 14.50
N SER A 70 -1.77 9.02 13.67
CA SER A 70 -0.58 8.53 12.95
C SER A 70 -0.10 9.57 11.94
N HIS A 71 -0.99 10.17 11.20
CA HIS A 71 -0.68 11.23 10.24
C HIS A 71 -0.20 12.52 10.95
N MET A 72 -0.87 12.92 12.00
CA MET A 72 -0.41 14.06 12.82
C MET A 72 0.98 13.82 13.42
N LEU A 73 1.28 12.59 13.83
CA LEU A 73 2.58 12.24 14.36
C LEU A 73 3.66 12.27 13.26
N GLU A 74 3.34 11.84 12.04
CA GLU A 74 4.22 11.99 10.88
C GLU A 74 4.70 13.45 10.74
N HIS A 75 3.78 14.42 10.76
CA HIS A 75 4.10 15.85 10.72
C HIS A 75 4.99 16.27 11.88
N MET A 76 4.64 15.85 13.09
CA MET A 76 5.37 16.23 14.30
C MET A 76 6.77 15.64 14.39
N MET A 77 7.07 14.54 13.69
CA MET A 77 8.40 13.95 13.62
C MET A 77 9.44 14.88 12.97
N PHE A 78 9.01 15.90 12.22
CA PHE A 78 9.87 16.94 11.67
C PHE A 78 9.98 18.20 12.56
N LYS A 79 9.26 18.25 13.69
CA LYS A 79 9.21 19.42 14.57
C LYS A 79 10.27 19.41 15.68
N GLY A 80 11.15 18.42 15.68
CA GLY A 80 12.39 18.44 16.43
C GLY A 80 12.45 17.60 17.69
N THR A 81 13.67 17.40 18.11
CA THR A 81 14.11 16.74 19.33
C THR A 81 14.90 17.73 20.20
N LYS A 82 15.36 17.28 21.37
CA LYS A 82 16.29 18.11 22.21
C LYS A 82 17.61 18.39 21.49
N LYS A 83 18.09 17.43 20.68
CA LYS A 83 19.37 17.55 19.94
C LYS A 83 19.17 18.35 18.65
N TYR A 84 18.09 18.13 17.96
CA TYR A 84 17.77 18.77 16.70
C TYR A 84 16.48 19.58 16.86
N GLY A 85 16.58 20.89 17.02
CA GLY A 85 15.42 21.77 17.16
C GLY A 85 14.49 21.76 15.93
N PRO A 86 13.34 22.46 15.98
CA PRO A 86 12.40 22.54 14.88
C PRO A 86 13.08 22.93 13.57
N LYS A 87 12.70 22.29 12.46
CA LYS A 87 13.27 22.47 11.10
C LYS A 87 14.72 22.02 10.93
N THR A 88 15.48 21.75 12.01
CA THR A 88 16.90 21.38 11.94
C THR A 88 17.09 20.05 11.21
N PHE A 89 16.17 19.10 11.34
CA PHE A 89 16.22 17.81 10.66
C PHE A 89 16.34 17.99 9.14
N SER A 90 15.30 18.51 8.49
CA SER A 90 15.27 18.71 7.03
C SER A 90 16.35 19.70 6.54
N GLN A 91 16.67 20.75 7.33
CA GLN A 91 17.77 21.63 7.00
C GLN A 91 19.13 20.92 7.00
N THR A 92 19.35 19.97 7.93
CA THR A 92 20.58 19.17 7.96
C THR A 92 20.66 18.27 6.73
N VAL A 93 19.56 17.62 6.36
CA VAL A 93 19.48 16.81 5.15
C VAL A 93 19.78 17.64 3.91
N GLN A 94 19.10 18.76 3.71
CA GLN A 94 19.25 19.64 2.54
C GLN A 94 20.66 20.25 2.43
N ARG A 95 21.25 20.73 3.55
CA ARG A 95 22.63 21.26 3.57
C ARG A 95 23.69 20.23 3.15
N ASN A 96 23.39 18.95 3.30
CA ASN A 96 24.26 17.84 2.90
C ASN A 96 23.85 17.24 1.54
N GLY A 97 23.05 17.96 0.75
CA GLY A 97 22.67 17.57 -0.61
C GLY A 97 21.65 16.44 -0.68
N GLY A 98 20.99 16.11 0.42
CA GLY A 98 19.93 15.09 0.48
C GLY A 98 18.53 15.68 0.34
N ASN A 99 17.56 14.81 0.31
CA ASN A 99 16.14 15.09 0.50
C ASN A 99 15.53 14.11 1.48
N ASP A 100 14.52 14.55 2.19
CA ASP A 100 13.77 13.80 3.18
C ASP A 100 12.27 13.96 2.95
N ASN A 101 11.50 12.93 3.31
CA ASN A 101 10.04 13.00 3.37
C ASN A 101 9.52 11.84 4.22
N ALA A 102 8.19 11.79 4.38
CA ALA A 102 7.48 10.72 5.05
C ALA A 102 6.12 10.47 4.39
N PHE A 103 5.49 9.39 4.76
CA PHE A 103 4.11 9.08 4.39
C PHE A 103 3.48 8.13 5.40
N THR A 104 2.19 8.32 5.62
CA THR A 104 1.34 7.46 6.45
C THR A 104 0.31 6.77 5.58
N SER A 105 0.12 5.46 5.81
CA SER A 105 -0.97 4.67 5.23
C SER A 105 -1.92 4.16 6.32
N HIS A 106 -2.80 3.25 5.96
CA HIS A 106 -3.58 2.53 6.97
C HIS A 106 -2.72 1.65 7.87
N ASP A 107 -1.65 1.04 7.34
CA ASP A 107 -0.92 -0.05 8.00
C ASP A 107 0.47 0.34 8.52
N TYR A 108 1.03 1.43 8.00
CA TYR A 108 2.39 1.84 8.32
C TYR A 108 2.58 3.36 8.19
N THR A 109 3.62 3.84 8.87
CA THR A 109 4.20 5.17 8.66
C THR A 109 5.68 4.98 8.37
N ALA A 110 6.16 5.61 7.30
CA ALA A 110 7.55 5.50 6.88
C ALA A 110 8.21 6.86 6.68
N TYR A 111 9.49 6.92 7.02
CA TYR A 111 10.35 8.09 6.89
C TYR A 111 11.54 7.72 6.03
N PHE A 112 12.03 8.64 5.22
CA PHE A 112 13.18 8.34 4.38
C PHE A 112 14.07 9.56 4.14
N GLU A 113 15.35 9.31 3.95
CA GLU A 113 16.35 10.23 3.46
C GLU A 113 17.10 9.60 2.28
N ASN A 114 17.36 10.43 1.28
CA ASN A 114 18.18 10.07 0.13
C ASN A 114 19.42 10.96 0.12
N PHE A 115 20.61 10.33 0.00
CA PHE A 115 21.90 11.03 0.05
C PHE A 115 22.89 10.49 -0.98
N ALA A 116 23.99 11.22 -1.18
CA ALA A 116 25.22 10.61 -1.67
C ALA A 116 25.70 9.56 -0.66
N ALA A 117 26.29 8.47 -1.13
CA ALA A 117 26.64 7.29 -0.34
C ALA A 117 27.49 7.60 0.92
N ASP A 118 28.42 8.57 0.81
CA ASP A 118 29.29 9.00 1.91
C ASP A 118 28.57 9.73 3.05
N ARG A 119 27.29 10.08 2.88
CA ARG A 119 26.48 10.86 3.84
C ARG A 119 25.51 10.01 4.68
N ILE A 120 25.44 8.70 4.50
CA ILE A 120 24.51 7.83 5.24
C ILE A 120 24.60 7.96 6.76
N GLY A 121 25.75 8.37 7.28
CA GLY A 121 25.92 8.61 8.71
C GLY A 121 24.99 9.67 9.30
N ILE A 122 24.50 10.60 8.46
CA ILE A 122 23.55 11.64 8.85
C ILE A 122 22.19 11.01 9.16
N SER A 123 21.68 10.11 8.31
CA SER A 123 20.43 9.38 8.56
C SER A 123 20.52 8.58 9.86
N LEU A 124 21.64 7.87 10.09
CA LEU A 124 21.82 7.10 11.33
C LEU A 124 21.70 7.95 12.60
N ASP A 125 22.27 9.16 12.57
CA ASP A 125 22.25 10.06 13.72
C ASP A 125 20.88 10.74 13.91
N LEU A 126 20.27 11.20 12.83
CA LEU A 126 18.95 11.86 12.86
C LEU A 126 17.83 10.88 13.28
N GLU A 127 17.77 9.70 12.64
CA GLU A 127 16.72 8.74 12.86
C GLU A 127 16.79 8.07 14.23
N SER A 128 18.00 7.74 14.71
CA SER A 128 18.15 7.18 16.05
C SER A 128 17.76 8.15 17.16
N ASP A 129 17.94 9.45 16.92
CA ASP A 129 17.54 10.49 17.88
C ASP A 129 16.02 10.70 17.88
N ARG A 130 15.39 10.86 16.71
CA ARG A 130 13.94 11.11 16.67
C ARG A 130 13.11 9.88 17.06
N MET A 131 13.61 8.66 16.90
CA MET A 131 12.97 7.46 17.40
C MET A 131 12.76 7.49 18.92
N GLN A 132 13.64 8.19 19.68
CA GLN A 132 13.63 8.19 21.14
C GLN A 132 13.24 9.52 21.78
N ASN A 133 13.57 10.64 21.12
CA ASN A 133 13.68 11.94 21.77
C ASN A 133 12.76 13.02 21.20
N LEU A 134 11.68 12.63 20.53
CA LEU A 134 10.71 13.58 19.98
C LEU A 134 10.14 14.48 21.08
N LEU A 135 10.19 15.80 20.87
CA LEU A 135 9.76 16.77 21.88
C LEU A 135 8.26 16.93 21.99
N LEU A 136 7.55 16.89 20.86
CA LEU A 136 6.14 17.25 20.78
C LEU A 136 5.86 18.60 21.49
N ASP A 137 6.58 19.66 21.09
CA ASP A 137 6.41 20.98 21.66
C ASP A 137 4.95 21.45 21.55
N PRO A 138 4.33 21.99 22.63
CA PRO A 138 2.92 22.37 22.61
C PRO A 138 2.56 23.42 21.57
N ARG A 139 3.46 24.36 21.24
CA ARG A 139 3.18 25.41 20.24
C ARG A 139 3.29 24.85 18.83
N GLU A 140 4.32 24.03 18.56
CA GLU A 140 4.45 23.33 17.28
C GLU A 140 3.25 22.40 17.05
N PHE A 141 2.81 21.68 18.09
CA PHE A 141 1.63 20.82 18.00
C PHE A 141 0.37 21.59 17.60
N LEU A 142 0.07 22.72 18.24
CA LEU A 142 -1.12 23.52 17.92
C LEU A 142 -1.07 24.08 16.49
N SER A 143 0.10 24.60 16.10
CA SER A 143 0.31 25.12 14.74
C SER A 143 0.17 24.03 13.70
N GLU A 144 0.75 22.85 13.92
CA GLU A 144 0.74 21.76 12.96
C GLU A 144 -0.62 21.08 12.85
N ARG A 145 -1.37 21.02 13.96
CA ARG A 145 -2.75 20.56 13.94
C ARG A 145 -3.63 21.40 13.01
N ASP A 146 -3.41 22.72 12.99
CA ASP A 146 -4.14 23.60 12.07
C ASP A 146 -3.69 23.38 10.61
N VAL A 147 -2.41 23.08 10.36
CA VAL A 147 -1.91 22.66 9.04
C VAL A 147 -2.61 21.38 8.58
N VAL A 148 -2.69 20.35 9.41
CA VAL A 148 -3.37 19.08 9.09
C VAL A 148 -4.86 19.30 8.82
N LYS A 149 -5.52 20.21 9.54
CA LYS A 149 -6.93 20.57 9.27
C LYS A 149 -7.09 21.21 7.88
N GLU A 150 -6.18 22.11 7.49
CA GLU A 150 -6.20 22.73 6.15
C GLU A 150 -5.92 21.69 5.06
N GLU A 151 -4.96 20.79 5.29
CA GLU A 151 -4.68 19.68 4.38
C GLU A 151 -5.92 18.80 4.18
N ARG A 152 -6.63 18.46 5.27
CA ARG A 152 -7.87 17.71 5.17
C ARG A 152 -8.93 18.46 4.34
N ARG A 153 -9.09 19.79 4.54
CA ARG A 153 -10.02 20.57 3.73
C ARG A 153 -9.65 20.46 2.25
N MET A 154 -8.41 20.76 1.90
CA MET A 154 -7.94 20.75 0.51
C MET A 154 -8.03 19.38 -0.15
N ARG A 155 -7.65 18.31 0.58
CA ARG A 155 -7.56 16.97 -0.01
C ARG A 155 -8.88 16.18 0.00
N THR A 156 -9.79 16.51 0.92
CA THR A 156 -11.02 15.72 1.09
C THR A 156 -12.27 16.56 1.01
N GLU A 157 -12.37 17.68 1.75
CA GLU A 157 -13.63 18.42 1.82
C GLU A 157 -13.89 19.22 0.54
N ASP A 158 -12.83 19.77 -0.07
CA ASP A 158 -12.89 20.53 -1.33
C ASP A 158 -12.81 19.64 -2.58
N ASP A 159 -12.44 18.36 -2.43
CA ASP A 159 -12.44 17.37 -3.51
C ASP A 159 -13.68 16.47 -3.42
N PRO A 160 -14.67 16.64 -4.33
CA PRO A 160 -15.92 15.89 -4.25
C PRO A 160 -15.76 14.39 -4.47
N VAL A 161 -14.76 13.95 -5.26
CA VAL A 161 -14.49 12.52 -5.49
C VAL A 161 -13.88 11.92 -4.25
N ASN A 162 -12.88 12.55 -3.66
CA ASN A 162 -12.25 12.05 -2.42
C ASN A 162 -13.24 12.04 -1.25
N ALA A 163 -14.12 13.04 -1.14
CA ALA A 163 -15.21 13.05 -0.16
C ALA A 163 -16.18 11.88 -0.35
N MET A 164 -16.50 11.52 -1.59
CA MET A 164 -17.34 10.36 -1.89
C MET A 164 -16.62 9.05 -1.57
N VAL A 165 -15.35 8.91 -1.93
CA VAL A 165 -14.53 7.71 -1.61
C VAL A 165 -14.44 7.53 -0.09
N GLU A 166 -14.21 8.59 0.69
CA GLU A 166 -14.20 8.54 2.16
C GLU A 166 -15.52 8.00 2.71
N GLN A 167 -16.64 8.49 2.21
CA GLN A 167 -17.97 7.99 2.63
C GLN A 167 -18.19 6.54 2.18
N MET A 168 -17.74 6.16 0.99
CA MET A 168 -17.80 4.78 0.52
C MET A 168 -16.99 3.84 1.43
N MET A 169 -15.76 4.21 1.80
CA MET A 169 -14.93 3.43 2.72
C MET A 169 -15.60 3.26 4.09
N SER A 170 -16.24 4.31 4.60
CA SER A 170 -16.93 4.26 5.90
C SER A 170 -18.13 3.30 5.94
N VAL A 171 -18.73 2.97 4.79
CA VAL A 171 -19.80 1.97 4.69
C VAL A 171 -19.30 0.63 4.18
N ALA A 172 -18.15 0.58 3.50
CA ALA A 172 -17.51 -0.66 3.08
C ALA A 172 -17.01 -1.49 4.26
N PHE A 173 -16.57 -0.83 5.32
CA PHE A 173 -16.10 -1.46 6.55
C PHE A 173 -16.99 -1.04 7.71
N SER A 174 -17.59 -2.02 8.40
CA SER A 174 -18.47 -1.77 9.54
C SER A 174 -17.80 -2.02 10.89
N ALA A 175 -16.78 -2.85 10.92
CA ALA A 175 -16.04 -3.22 12.12
C ALA A 175 -14.54 -2.95 12.00
N HIS A 176 -14.00 -3.05 10.78
CA HIS A 176 -12.57 -2.90 10.56
C HIS A 176 -12.13 -1.43 10.50
N PRO A 177 -10.98 -1.06 11.09
CA PRO A 177 -10.46 0.30 11.10
C PRO A 177 -10.17 0.94 9.73
N TYR A 178 -10.19 0.20 8.63
CA TYR A 178 -10.11 0.78 7.28
C TYR A 178 -11.32 1.65 6.92
N GLN A 179 -12.34 1.71 7.77
CA GLN A 179 -13.51 2.57 7.60
C GLN A 179 -13.22 4.07 7.73
N TRP A 180 -12.15 4.47 8.41
CA TRP A 180 -11.81 5.90 8.56
C TRP A 180 -10.60 6.32 7.74
N PRO A 181 -10.54 7.59 7.32
CA PRO A 181 -9.45 8.09 6.50
C PRO A 181 -8.12 8.15 7.26
N VAL A 182 -7.01 8.01 6.54
CA VAL A 182 -5.66 8.12 7.10
C VAL A 182 -5.43 9.47 7.78
N ILE A 183 -5.92 10.56 7.18
CA ILE A 183 -5.80 11.90 7.75
C ILE A 183 -6.67 12.10 9.01
N GLY A 184 -7.64 11.22 9.25
CA GLY A 184 -8.59 11.32 10.36
C GLY A 184 -9.81 12.19 10.08
N TRP A 185 -10.85 12.05 10.91
CA TRP A 185 -12.04 12.90 10.84
C TRP A 185 -11.74 14.30 11.38
N MET A 186 -12.31 15.35 10.77
CA MET A 186 -12.10 16.75 11.20
C MET A 186 -12.42 16.96 12.69
N ALA A 187 -13.48 16.33 13.20
CA ALA A 187 -13.85 16.40 14.61
C ALA A 187 -12.77 15.82 15.53
N ASP A 188 -12.18 14.69 15.13
CA ASP A 188 -11.12 14.02 15.89
C ASP A 188 -9.83 14.85 15.86
N ILE A 189 -9.39 15.32 14.69
CA ILE A 189 -8.24 16.21 14.53
C ILE A 189 -8.37 17.46 15.42
N SER A 190 -9.59 18.00 15.52
CA SER A 190 -9.87 19.19 16.30
C SER A 190 -9.84 18.94 17.81
N SER A 191 -10.07 17.69 18.24
CA SER A 191 -10.28 17.31 19.64
C SER A 191 -9.09 16.63 20.32
N PHE A 192 -8.19 15.95 19.57
CA PHE A 192 -7.09 15.26 20.21
C PHE A 192 -6.03 16.22 20.76
N THR A 193 -5.39 15.79 21.82
CA THR A 193 -4.42 16.57 22.57
C THR A 193 -2.98 16.15 22.26
N ARG A 194 -2.03 16.97 22.68
CA ARG A 194 -0.60 16.60 22.66
C ARG A 194 -0.34 15.28 23.42
N ASP A 195 -1.03 15.06 24.51
CA ASP A 195 -0.84 13.85 25.32
C ASP A 195 -1.38 12.60 24.60
N ASP A 196 -2.49 12.69 23.85
CA ASP A 196 -2.94 11.62 22.98
C ASP A 196 -1.85 11.25 21.97
N LEU A 197 -1.22 12.26 21.35
CA LEU A 197 -0.15 12.06 20.40
C LEU A 197 1.12 11.48 21.04
N TYR A 198 1.47 11.94 22.25
CA TYR A 198 2.60 11.41 23.01
C TYR A 198 2.39 9.93 23.37
N HIS A 199 1.18 9.56 23.80
CA HIS A 199 0.85 8.17 24.08
C HIS A 199 0.93 7.31 22.82
N HIS A 200 0.47 7.82 21.68
CA HIS A 200 0.57 7.13 20.38
C HIS A 200 2.03 6.93 19.96
N TYR A 201 2.87 7.97 20.08
CA TYR A 201 4.31 7.88 19.84
C TYR A 201 4.95 6.79 20.72
N ARG A 202 4.70 6.82 22.05
CA ARG A 202 5.30 5.85 22.98
C ARG A 202 4.76 4.41 22.83
N ALA A 203 3.59 4.24 22.22
CA ALA A 203 3.02 2.91 21.98
C ALA A 203 3.57 2.23 20.74
N TYR A 204 3.97 3.00 19.72
CA TYR A 204 4.24 2.45 18.39
C TYR A 204 5.63 2.78 17.82
N TYR A 205 6.29 3.85 18.24
CA TYR A 205 7.58 4.28 17.69
C TYR A 205 8.73 3.67 18.50
N GLU A 206 8.77 2.37 18.53
CA GLU A 206 9.70 1.56 19.30
C GLU A 206 10.50 0.63 18.37
N PRO A 207 11.76 0.27 18.70
CA PRO A 207 12.61 -0.56 17.85
C PRO A 207 11.94 -1.89 17.42
N ASN A 208 11.25 -2.54 18.36
CA ASN A 208 10.58 -3.82 18.11
C ASN A 208 9.32 -3.70 17.24
N ASN A 209 8.93 -2.49 16.86
CA ASN A 209 7.85 -2.21 15.90
C ASN A 209 8.35 -1.56 14.62
N ALA A 210 9.68 -1.46 14.46
CA ALA A 210 10.31 -0.77 13.34
C ALA A 210 11.13 -1.71 12.46
N THR A 211 11.25 -1.33 11.18
CA THR A 211 12.17 -1.93 10.23
C THR A 211 12.99 -0.82 9.57
N ILE A 212 14.32 -0.93 9.63
CA ILE A 212 15.22 -0.10 8.83
C ILE A 212 15.45 -0.81 7.50
N VAL A 213 15.32 -0.06 6.41
CA VAL A 213 15.66 -0.52 5.06
C VAL A 213 16.69 0.43 4.47
N VAL A 214 17.83 -0.11 4.02
CA VAL A 214 18.85 0.67 3.33
C VAL A 214 19.11 0.02 1.98
N ALA A 215 19.04 0.82 0.91
CA ALA A 215 19.43 0.39 -0.42
C ALA A 215 20.39 1.41 -1.05
N GLY A 216 21.38 0.94 -1.81
CA GLY A 216 22.33 1.80 -2.53
C GLY A 216 23.79 1.42 -2.37
N ASP A 217 24.66 2.38 -2.58
CA ASP A 217 26.10 2.17 -2.60
C ASP A 217 26.72 2.23 -1.21
N PHE A 218 26.86 1.07 -0.58
CA PHE A 218 27.52 0.88 0.70
C PHE A 218 28.11 -0.54 0.80
N ASP A 219 29.03 -0.74 1.74
CA ASP A 219 29.51 -2.07 2.14
C ASP A 219 28.74 -2.52 3.39
N THR A 220 27.98 -3.60 3.28
CA THR A 220 27.22 -4.20 4.39
C THR A 220 28.09 -4.53 5.58
N LYS A 221 29.33 -5.02 5.37
CA LYS A 221 30.26 -5.37 6.46
C LYS A 221 30.70 -4.12 7.26
N ALA A 222 30.71 -2.96 6.62
CA ALA A 222 31.05 -1.68 7.27
C ALA A 222 29.79 -1.01 7.88
N LEU A 223 28.65 -1.06 7.20
CA LEU A 223 27.44 -0.35 7.61
C LEU A 223 26.69 -1.05 8.75
N LEU A 224 26.51 -2.38 8.68
CA LEU A 224 25.73 -3.13 9.66
C LEU A 224 26.24 -2.96 11.11
N PRO A 225 27.55 -3.05 11.39
CA PRO A 225 28.05 -2.79 12.74
C PRO A 225 27.79 -1.36 13.26
N ARG A 226 27.74 -0.37 12.35
CA ARG A 226 27.39 1.01 12.72
C ARG A 226 25.92 1.11 13.11
N ILE A 227 25.02 0.48 12.35
CA ILE A 227 23.59 0.40 12.67
C ILE A 227 23.41 -0.33 14.02
N GLU A 228 24.05 -1.48 14.21
CA GLU A 228 24.00 -2.25 15.46
C GLU A 228 24.47 -1.40 16.66
N LYS A 229 25.56 -0.65 16.52
CA LYS A 229 26.09 0.21 17.59
C LYS A 229 25.12 1.36 17.94
N ILE A 230 24.52 2.00 16.94
CA ILE A 230 23.70 3.20 17.13
C ILE A 230 22.27 2.79 17.59
N PHE A 231 21.60 1.94 16.82
CA PHE A 231 20.22 1.55 17.10
C PHE A 231 20.10 0.42 18.12
N GLY A 232 21.11 -0.42 18.28
CA GLY A 232 21.12 -1.48 19.30
C GLY A 232 21.14 -0.93 20.73
N GLY A 233 21.61 0.32 20.92
CA GLY A 233 21.54 1.03 22.20
C GLY A 233 20.15 1.59 22.54
N VAL A 234 19.22 1.64 21.58
CA VAL A 234 17.83 2.05 21.82
C VAL A 234 17.12 0.94 22.61
N PRO A 235 16.53 1.24 23.78
CA PRO A 235 15.84 0.22 24.56
C PRO A 235 14.68 -0.40 23.78
N ARG A 236 14.46 -1.72 23.95
CA ARG A 236 13.25 -2.38 23.44
C ARG A 236 12.02 -1.77 24.12
N GLY A 237 11.00 -1.42 23.34
CA GLY A 237 9.71 -0.95 23.84
C GLY A 237 8.80 -2.09 24.30
N ALA A 238 7.64 -1.72 24.83
CA ALA A 238 6.55 -2.65 25.12
C ALA A 238 6.05 -3.33 23.84
N GLU A 239 5.31 -4.43 23.99
CA GLU A 239 4.60 -5.01 22.86
C GLU A 239 3.51 -4.05 22.38
N THR A 240 3.47 -3.82 21.07
CA THR A 240 2.51 -2.89 20.47
C THR A 240 1.08 -3.42 20.55
N PRO A 241 0.08 -2.55 20.77
CA PRO A 241 -1.32 -2.94 20.73
C PRO A 241 -1.67 -3.61 19.39
N LYS A 242 -2.34 -4.76 19.45
CA LYS A 242 -2.74 -5.50 18.25
C LYS A 242 -4.11 -5.04 17.76
N VAL A 243 -4.26 -4.88 16.46
CA VAL A 243 -5.57 -4.73 15.83
C VAL A 243 -6.21 -6.11 15.74
N THR A 244 -7.33 -6.30 16.42
CA THR A 244 -8.06 -7.57 16.48
C THR A 244 -9.42 -7.51 15.77
N ALA A 245 -9.77 -6.34 15.24
CA ALA A 245 -11.01 -6.16 14.50
C ALA A 245 -10.96 -6.96 13.18
N VAL A 246 -12.04 -7.68 12.92
CA VAL A 246 -12.23 -8.43 11.67
C VAL A 246 -13.51 -7.94 11.03
N GLU A 247 -13.43 -7.57 9.75
CA GLU A 247 -14.63 -7.18 9.00
C GLU A 247 -15.53 -8.42 8.79
N PRO A 248 -16.82 -8.35 9.19
CA PRO A 248 -17.74 -9.43 8.92
C PRO A 248 -18.02 -9.53 7.41
N ARG A 249 -18.31 -10.76 6.96
CA ARG A 249 -18.69 -10.97 5.56
C ARG A 249 -19.93 -10.15 5.22
N HIS A 250 -19.89 -9.47 4.08
CA HIS A 250 -21.07 -8.76 3.56
C HIS A 250 -22.15 -9.76 3.13
N ALA A 251 -23.41 -9.40 3.37
CA ALA A 251 -24.60 -10.19 3.02
C ALA A 251 -25.60 -9.32 2.25
N GLY A 252 -25.12 -8.50 1.35
CA GLY A 252 -25.89 -7.59 0.50
C GLY A 252 -25.08 -6.37 0.11
N GLU A 253 -25.42 -5.76 -1.02
CA GLU A 253 -24.81 -4.53 -1.51
C GLU A 253 -24.96 -3.40 -0.49
N ARG A 254 -23.90 -2.64 -0.31
CA ARG A 254 -23.89 -1.39 0.45
C ARG A 254 -23.79 -0.22 -0.52
N ARG A 255 -24.53 0.87 -0.26
CA ARG A 255 -24.58 2.00 -1.19
C ARG A 255 -24.61 3.32 -0.46
N VAL A 256 -23.81 4.26 -0.94
CA VAL A 256 -23.82 5.65 -0.47
C VAL A 256 -23.94 6.59 -1.66
N VAL A 257 -24.79 7.61 -1.53
CA VAL A 257 -24.95 8.69 -2.50
C VAL A 257 -24.48 9.98 -1.85
N VAL A 258 -23.45 10.58 -2.40
CA VAL A 258 -22.85 11.81 -1.88
C VAL A 258 -23.17 12.96 -2.81
N LYS A 259 -23.82 13.98 -2.25
CA LYS A 259 -24.15 15.22 -2.96
C LYS A 259 -23.11 16.28 -2.61
N ARG A 260 -22.43 16.80 -3.62
CA ARG A 260 -21.38 17.82 -3.49
C ARG A 260 -21.39 18.74 -4.70
N GLN A 261 -20.82 19.92 -4.53
CA GLN A 261 -20.47 20.77 -5.68
C GLN A 261 -19.41 20.04 -6.50
N ALA A 262 -19.76 19.62 -7.70
CA ALA A 262 -18.89 18.91 -8.63
C ALA A 262 -19.29 19.23 -10.05
N GLU A 263 -18.35 19.13 -10.97
CA GLU A 263 -18.63 19.35 -12.39
C GLU A 263 -19.40 18.17 -12.99
N LEU A 264 -19.06 16.94 -12.59
CA LEU A 264 -19.56 15.72 -13.16
C LEU A 264 -19.85 14.65 -12.09
N PRO A 265 -20.84 13.78 -12.36
CA PRO A 265 -21.07 12.61 -11.53
C PRO A 265 -19.93 11.59 -11.66
N ALA A 266 -19.74 10.78 -10.62
CA ALA A 266 -18.82 9.64 -10.65
C ALA A 266 -19.45 8.43 -9.95
N VAL A 267 -19.03 7.25 -10.37
CA VAL A 267 -19.42 5.95 -9.78
C VAL A 267 -18.16 5.19 -9.39
N PHE A 268 -18.16 4.68 -8.16
CA PHE A 268 -17.15 3.77 -7.65
C PHE A 268 -17.85 2.49 -7.14
N ALA A 269 -17.25 1.32 -7.41
CA ALA A 269 -17.73 0.06 -6.90
C ALA A 269 -16.54 -0.72 -6.33
N GLY A 270 -16.55 -0.97 -5.03
CA GLY A 270 -15.52 -1.70 -4.31
C GLY A 270 -16.00 -3.09 -3.89
N TYR A 271 -15.10 -4.06 -3.93
CA TYR A 271 -15.33 -5.44 -3.53
C TYR A 271 -14.28 -5.87 -2.53
N ASN A 272 -14.66 -6.42 -1.39
CA ASN A 272 -13.67 -6.95 -0.44
C ASN A 272 -12.82 -8.04 -1.12
N ALA A 273 -11.52 -7.87 -1.06
CA ALA A 273 -10.53 -8.70 -1.71
C ALA A 273 -9.38 -9.06 -0.74
N PRO A 274 -8.71 -10.21 -0.92
CA PRO A 274 -7.68 -10.69 -0.02
C PRO A 274 -6.38 -9.88 -0.17
N THR A 275 -5.46 -10.06 0.78
CA THR A 275 -4.12 -9.46 0.74
C THR A 275 -3.13 -10.34 -0.01
N ILE A 276 -1.91 -9.86 -0.20
CA ILE A 276 -0.76 -10.59 -0.79
C ILE A 276 -0.44 -11.92 -0.08
N LYS A 277 -0.95 -12.15 1.12
CA LYS A 277 -0.84 -13.41 1.86
C LYS A 277 -1.68 -14.53 1.23
N SER A 278 -2.70 -14.19 0.45
CA SER A 278 -3.54 -15.14 -0.28
C SER A 278 -2.97 -15.45 -1.66
N PRO A 279 -2.99 -16.71 -2.11
CA PRO A 279 -2.61 -17.05 -3.49
C PRO A 279 -3.52 -16.40 -4.55
N ASP A 280 -4.76 -16.05 -4.21
CA ASP A 280 -5.71 -15.41 -5.11
C ASP A 280 -5.31 -13.97 -5.48
N SER A 281 -4.47 -13.34 -4.67
CA SER A 281 -4.02 -11.96 -4.91
C SER A 281 -3.32 -11.80 -6.25
N TYR A 282 -2.51 -12.79 -6.66
CA TYR A 282 -1.80 -12.73 -7.94
C TYR A 282 -2.75 -12.80 -9.15
N ALA A 283 -3.80 -13.61 -9.04
CA ALA A 283 -4.83 -13.67 -10.07
C ALA A 283 -5.66 -12.38 -10.12
N LEU A 284 -5.93 -11.75 -8.97
CA LEU A 284 -6.61 -10.46 -8.88
C LEU A 284 -5.75 -9.32 -9.41
N ASP A 285 -4.42 -9.34 -9.21
CA ASP A 285 -3.49 -8.38 -9.84
C ASP A 285 -3.53 -8.47 -11.37
N VAL A 286 -3.46 -9.69 -11.92
CA VAL A 286 -3.57 -9.89 -13.36
C VAL A 286 -4.95 -9.48 -13.88
N LEU A 287 -6.02 -9.81 -13.14
CA LEU A 287 -7.39 -9.39 -13.47
C LEU A 287 -7.51 -7.86 -13.49
N GLN A 288 -6.91 -7.16 -12.52
CA GLN A 288 -6.87 -5.69 -12.49
C GLN A 288 -6.18 -5.14 -13.74
N GLY A 289 -5.06 -5.74 -14.17
CA GLY A 289 -4.38 -5.40 -15.40
C GLY A 289 -5.26 -5.53 -16.65
N ILE A 290 -6.08 -6.59 -16.73
CA ILE A 290 -7.00 -6.83 -17.85
C ILE A 290 -8.19 -5.88 -17.79
N LEU A 291 -8.84 -5.79 -16.62
CA LEU A 291 -10.10 -5.07 -16.45
C LEU A 291 -9.92 -3.56 -16.46
N ALA A 292 -8.90 -3.04 -15.76
CA ALA A 292 -8.93 -1.67 -15.30
C ALA A 292 -7.63 -0.86 -15.54
N SER A 293 -6.51 -1.48 -15.93
CA SER A 293 -5.23 -0.78 -16.09
C SER A 293 -5.00 -0.22 -17.48
N GLY A 294 -4.95 1.11 -17.56
CA GLY A 294 -4.57 1.84 -18.77
C GLY A 294 -5.60 1.82 -19.90
N LYS A 295 -5.26 2.45 -21.03
CA LYS A 295 -6.20 2.68 -22.15
C LYS A 295 -6.60 1.42 -22.92
N SER A 296 -5.87 0.34 -22.77
CA SER A 296 -6.17 -0.95 -23.41
C SER A 296 -6.95 -1.91 -22.51
N SER A 297 -7.34 -1.49 -21.30
CA SER A 297 -8.17 -2.26 -20.40
C SER A 297 -9.63 -2.35 -20.87
N ARG A 298 -10.35 -3.36 -20.40
CA ARG A 298 -11.76 -3.57 -20.80
C ARG A 298 -12.63 -2.38 -20.42
N LEU A 299 -12.49 -1.83 -19.21
CA LEU A 299 -13.28 -0.68 -18.75
C LEU A 299 -13.04 0.56 -19.60
N TYR A 300 -11.78 0.90 -19.87
CA TYR A 300 -11.47 2.07 -20.68
C TYR A 300 -12.00 1.90 -22.13
N ARG A 301 -11.73 0.76 -22.77
CA ARG A 301 -12.19 0.49 -24.13
C ARG A 301 -13.72 0.53 -24.22
N SER A 302 -14.41 -0.18 -23.35
CA SER A 302 -15.87 -0.29 -23.39
C SER A 302 -16.57 1.03 -23.06
N LEU A 303 -16.21 1.68 -21.94
CA LEU A 303 -16.95 2.84 -21.42
C LEU A 303 -16.50 4.16 -22.04
N VAL A 304 -15.19 4.33 -22.28
CA VAL A 304 -14.63 5.60 -22.74
C VAL A 304 -14.56 5.64 -24.27
N TYR A 305 -14.01 4.60 -24.91
CA TYR A 305 -13.74 4.60 -26.34
C TYR A 305 -14.95 4.16 -27.20
N GLU A 306 -15.55 3.02 -26.87
CA GLU A 306 -16.61 2.42 -27.68
C GLU A 306 -18.00 3.04 -27.41
N LYS A 307 -18.44 3.01 -26.14
CA LYS A 307 -19.78 3.50 -25.74
C LYS A 307 -19.83 5.00 -25.51
N GLN A 308 -18.68 5.65 -25.24
CA GLN A 308 -18.58 7.08 -24.96
C GLN A 308 -19.56 7.54 -23.86
N ILE A 309 -19.68 6.76 -22.79
CA ILE A 309 -20.53 7.08 -21.63
C ILE A 309 -19.74 7.56 -20.43
N ALA A 310 -18.41 7.41 -20.45
CA ALA A 310 -17.51 7.86 -19.39
C ALA A 310 -16.37 8.70 -19.96
N LEU A 311 -15.88 9.67 -19.18
CA LEU A 311 -14.69 10.47 -19.49
C LEU A 311 -13.40 9.72 -19.13
N TYR A 312 -13.46 8.96 -18.06
CA TYR A 312 -12.41 8.06 -17.60
C TYR A 312 -13.03 6.83 -16.96
N ALA A 313 -12.34 5.72 -17.02
CA ALA A 313 -12.70 4.49 -16.32
C ALA A 313 -11.44 3.72 -15.97
N GLY A 314 -11.43 3.07 -14.82
CA GLY A 314 -10.31 2.31 -14.33
C GLY A 314 -10.64 1.57 -13.05
N GLY A 315 -9.60 1.14 -12.34
CA GLY A 315 -9.73 0.47 -11.05
C GLY A 315 -8.37 0.18 -10.46
N ASP A 316 -8.36 -0.17 -9.18
CA ASP A 316 -7.14 -0.49 -8.48
C ASP A 316 -7.37 -1.61 -7.45
N TYR A 317 -6.30 -2.30 -7.10
CA TYR A 317 -6.27 -3.36 -6.10
C TYR A 317 -5.02 -3.26 -5.25
N ASP A 318 -5.15 -2.67 -4.07
CA ASP A 318 -4.08 -2.65 -3.08
C ASP A 318 -4.05 -3.95 -2.29
N ASN A 319 -3.28 -4.93 -2.78
CA ASN A 319 -3.10 -6.21 -2.12
C ASN A 319 -2.00 -6.20 -1.04
N VAL A 320 -1.14 -5.17 -1.02
CA VAL A 320 -0.04 -5.05 -0.04
C VAL A 320 -0.54 -4.32 1.20
N SER A 321 -1.58 -4.87 1.79
CA SER A 321 -2.23 -4.41 3.02
C SER A 321 -2.16 -5.49 4.11
N ALA A 322 -2.25 -5.09 5.39
CA ALA A 322 -2.16 -6.00 6.52
C ALA A 322 -3.40 -6.91 6.62
N ASP A 323 -4.57 -6.37 6.32
CA ASP A 323 -5.88 -7.03 6.31
C ASP A 323 -6.58 -6.87 4.96
N PRO A 324 -7.61 -7.69 4.65
CA PRO A 324 -8.38 -7.59 3.42
C PRO A 324 -8.88 -6.16 3.18
N ASN A 325 -8.70 -5.68 1.94
CA ASN A 325 -9.05 -4.34 1.51
C ASN A 325 -9.95 -4.41 0.26
N LEU A 326 -10.22 -3.29 -0.39
CA LEU A 326 -11.07 -3.27 -1.57
C LEU A 326 -10.27 -3.44 -2.86
N PHE A 327 -10.79 -4.29 -3.75
CA PHE A 327 -10.60 -4.13 -5.18
C PHE A 327 -11.70 -3.19 -5.67
N TYR A 328 -11.37 -2.06 -6.27
CA TYR A 328 -12.39 -1.11 -6.73
C TYR A 328 -12.23 -0.75 -8.19
N VAL A 329 -13.38 -0.48 -8.82
CA VAL A 329 -13.48 0.06 -10.17
C VAL A 329 -14.24 1.38 -10.13
N TYR A 330 -13.93 2.28 -11.05
CA TYR A 330 -14.53 3.61 -11.08
C TYR A 330 -14.70 4.15 -12.49
N ALA A 331 -15.62 5.08 -12.62
CA ALA A 331 -15.78 5.87 -13.84
C ALA A 331 -16.37 7.25 -13.55
N GLY A 332 -15.88 8.28 -14.27
CA GLY A 332 -16.51 9.59 -14.36
C GLY A 332 -17.50 9.66 -15.50
N VAL A 333 -18.71 10.10 -15.20
CA VAL A 333 -19.83 10.07 -16.16
C VAL A 333 -19.69 11.17 -17.23
N MET A 334 -19.88 10.82 -18.51
CA MET A 334 -19.85 11.77 -19.62
C MET A 334 -21.04 12.76 -19.53
N PRO A 335 -20.89 14.04 -19.85
CA PRO A 335 -22.02 14.98 -19.92
C PRO A 335 -23.17 14.45 -20.76
N GLY A 336 -24.38 14.54 -20.21
CA GLY A 336 -25.61 14.02 -20.88
C GLY A 336 -25.87 12.53 -20.69
N LYS A 337 -25.00 11.83 -19.97
CA LYS A 337 -25.17 10.43 -19.55
C LYS A 337 -25.55 10.33 -18.08
N THR A 338 -26.01 9.15 -17.67
CA THR A 338 -26.44 8.89 -16.29
C THR A 338 -25.47 7.97 -15.53
N THR A 339 -25.49 8.06 -14.22
CA THR A 339 -24.76 7.13 -13.33
C THR A 339 -25.20 5.69 -13.54
N ASP A 340 -26.50 5.44 -13.78
CA ASP A 340 -27.06 4.12 -13.99
C ASP A 340 -26.54 3.45 -15.29
N GLU A 341 -26.40 4.24 -16.38
CA GLU A 341 -25.81 3.73 -17.64
C GLU A 341 -24.36 3.31 -17.43
N VAL A 342 -23.57 4.13 -16.72
CA VAL A 342 -22.16 3.85 -16.44
C VAL A 342 -22.02 2.67 -15.48
N GLU A 343 -22.79 2.64 -14.40
CA GLU A 343 -22.80 1.56 -13.41
C GLU A 343 -23.13 0.21 -14.04
N LYS A 344 -24.18 0.17 -14.86
CA LYS A 344 -24.58 -1.04 -15.61
C LYS A 344 -23.47 -1.51 -16.55
N ALA A 345 -22.75 -0.59 -17.18
CA ALA A 345 -21.66 -0.93 -18.08
C ALA A 345 -20.42 -1.43 -17.33
N LEU A 346 -20.09 -0.86 -16.15
CA LEU A 346 -19.03 -1.36 -15.27
C LEU A 346 -19.29 -2.82 -14.87
N TYR A 347 -20.50 -3.08 -14.38
CA TYR A 347 -20.88 -4.45 -13.97
C TYR A 347 -20.94 -5.41 -15.16
N GLY A 348 -21.35 -4.94 -16.33
CA GLY A 348 -21.34 -5.75 -17.55
C GLY A 348 -19.96 -6.28 -17.92
N GLU A 349 -18.89 -5.47 -17.76
CA GLU A 349 -17.52 -5.93 -18.02
C GLU A 349 -17.03 -6.92 -16.94
N ILE A 350 -17.45 -6.75 -15.69
CA ILE A 350 -17.17 -7.70 -14.60
C ILE A 350 -17.89 -9.04 -14.85
N GLU A 351 -19.16 -9.02 -15.26
CA GLU A 351 -19.92 -10.25 -15.54
C GLU A 351 -19.32 -11.04 -16.71
N LYS A 352 -18.76 -10.36 -17.72
CA LYS A 352 -18.03 -11.04 -18.80
C LYS A 352 -16.82 -11.82 -18.26
N LEU A 353 -16.06 -11.27 -17.27
CA LEU A 353 -14.96 -12.00 -16.65
C LEU A 353 -15.39 -13.26 -15.89
N LYS A 354 -16.63 -13.29 -15.41
CA LYS A 354 -17.19 -14.47 -14.72
C LYS A 354 -17.70 -15.54 -15.70
N SER A 355 -18.26 -15.12 -16.83
CA SER A 355 -18.95 -16.00 -17.78
C SER A 355 -18.06 -16.47 -18.93
N GLU A 356 -17.11 -15.65 -19.35
CA GLU A 356 -16.28 -15.89 -20.53
C GLU A 356 -14.79 -15.92 -20.13
N PRO A 357 -13.99 -16.86 -20.67
CA PRO A 357 -12.55 -16.84 -20.45
C PRO A 357 -11.92 -15.60 -21.10
N VAL A 358 -10.90 -15.03 -20.46
CA VAL A 358 -10.08 -13.99 -21.07
C VAL A 358 -9.30 -14.56 -22.28
N THR A 359 -8.94 -13.71 -23.24
CA THR A 359 -8.11 -14.15 -24.38
C THR A 359 -6.65 -14.36 -23.96
N ASP A 360 -5.89 -15.14 -24.72
CA ASP A 360 -4.46 -15.33 -24.47
C ASP A 360 -3.70 -14.01 -24.56
N GLU A 361 -4.09 -13.13 -25.48
CA GLU A 361 -3.50 -11.82 -25.66
C GLU A 361 -3.74 -10.92 -24.43
N GLU A 362 -4.94 -10.86 -23.90
CA GLU A 362 -5.25 -10.08 -22.68
C GLU A 362 -4.44 -10.58 -21.48
N LEU A 363 -4.43 -11.90 -21.26
CA LEU A 363 -3.70 -12.52 -20.16
C LEU A 363 -2.22 -12.26 -20.25
N GLN A 364 -1.61 -12.52 -21.42
CA GLN A 364 -0.17 -12.34 -21.63
C GLN A 364 0.24 -10.87 -21.54
N LYS A 365 -0.58 -9.97 -22.10
CA LYS A 365 -0.33 -8.52 -22.00
C LYS A 365 -0.33 -8.05 -20.54
N ALA A 366 -1.31 -8.44 -19.73
CA ALA A 366 -1.37 -8.05 -18.32
C ALA A 366 -0.17 -8.57 -17.54
N LYS A 367 0.20 -9.84 -17.71
CA LYS A 367 1.40 -10.42 -17.10
C LYS A 367 2.66 -9.67 -17.48
N ASN A 368 2.85 -9.39 -18.77
CA ASN A 368 4.02 -8.67 -19.27
C ASN A 368 4.10 -7.25 -18.70
N GLN A 369 2.97 -6.56 -18.53
CA GLN A 369 2.91 -5.22 -17.94
C GLN A 369 3.30 -5.22 -16.47
N ILE A 370 2.79 -6.18 -15.70
CA ILE A 370 3.13 -6.33 -14.26
C ILE A 370 4.62 -6.65 -14.13
N GLU A 371 5.11 -7.63 -14.89
CA GLU A 371 6.52 -8.01 -14.88
C GLU A 371 7.44 -6.86 -15.29
N ALA A 372 7.11 -6.16 -16.38
CA ALA A 372 7.90 -5.01 -16.85
C ALA A 372 7.91 -3.89 -15.79
N GLY A 373 6.78 -3.59 -15.17
CA GLY A 373 6.69 -2.60 -14.09
C GLY A 373 7.58 -2.98 -12.89
N PHE A 374 7.54 -4.26 -12.48
CA PHE A 374 8.37 -4.76 -11.40
C PHE A 374 9.88 -4.68 -11.74
N ILE A 375 10.27 -5.13 -12.93
CA ILE A 375 11.69 -5.11 -13.37
C ILE A 375 12.20 -3.67 -13.53
N MET A 376 11.45 -2.81 -14.20
CA MET A 376 11.83 -1.40 -14.40
C MET A 376 11.93 -0.63 -13.08
N GLY A 377 11.05 -0.96 -12.12
CA GLY A 377 11.12 -0.40 -10.77
C GLY A 377 12.43 -0.72 -10.04
N GLN A 378 13.09 -1.85 -10.38
CA GLN A 378 14.37 -2.24 -9.79
C GLN A 378 15.55 -1.32 -10.20
N ASP A 379 15.39 -0.43 -11.17
CA ASP A 379 16.42 0.57 -11.49
C ASP A 379 16.49 1.70 -10.45
N SER A 380 15.44 1.90 -9.65
CA SER A 380 15.42 2.88 -8.58
C SER A 380 15.75 2.23 -7.24
N ILE A 381 16.85 2.62 -6.61
CA ILE A 381 17.19 2.17 -5.23
C ILE A 381 16.11 2.56 -4.22
N PHE A 382 15.50 3.74 -4.40
CA PHE A 382 14.39 4.19 -3.56
C PHE A 382 13.19 3.25 -3.69
N TYR A 383 12.79 2.89 -4.91
CA TYR A 383 11.69 1.96 -5.13
C TYR A 383 11.98 0.56 -4.58
N GLN A 384 13.23 0.08 -4.72
CA GLN A 384 13.65 -1.20 -4.13
C GLN A 384 13.47 -1.19 -2.61
N ALA A 385 13.92 -0.13 -1.93
CA ALA A 385 13.75 0.02 -0.48
C ALA A 385 12.29 0.17 -0.07
N MET A 386 11.48 0.90 -0.86
CA MET A 386 10.03 1.04 -0.65
C MET A 386 9.34 -0.32 -0.69
N LEU A 387 9.58 -1.14 -1.70
CA LEU A 387 8.99 -2.49 -1.79
C LEU A 387 9.39 -3.37 -0.61
N LEU A 388 10.67 -3.39 -0.26
CA LEU A 388 11.16 -4.17 0.88
C LEU A 388 10.47 -3.74 2.19
N GLY A 389 10.37 -2.44 2.44
CA GLY A 389 9.74 -1.90 3.64
C GLY A 389 8.24 -2.15 3.70
N GLN A 390 7.53 -1.90 2.60
CA GLN A 390 6.10 -2.11 2.50
C GLN A 390 5.72 -3.58 2.71
N TYR A 391 6.35 -4.49 1.97
CA TYR A 391 6.08 -5.92 2.10
C TYR A 391 6.44 -6.47 3.48
N GLU A 392 7.59 -6.05 4.05
CA GLU A 392 7.99 -6.47 5.39
C GLU A 392 7.03 -5.98 6.48
N THR A 393 6.45 -4.82 6.30
CA THR A 393 5.54 -4.24 7.28
C THR A 393 4.22 -5.02 7.35
N VAL A 394 3.65 -5.40 6.21
CA VAL A 394 2.31 -6.04 6.15
C VAL A 394 2.37 -7.56 6.12
N ALA A 395 3.47 -8.15 5.64
CA ALA A 395 3.63 -9.60 5.49
C ALA A 395 5.09 -10.05 5.67
N SER A 396 5.83 -10.12 4.57
CA SER A 396 7.27 -10.41 4.52
C SER A 396 7.84 -9.97 3.17
N TRP A 397 8.99 -9.28 3.20
CA TRP A 397 9.72 -8.91 1.99
C TRP A 397 10.07 -10.11 1.08
N LYS A 398 10.19 -11.31 1.64
CA LYS A 398 10.49 -12.55 0.89
C LYS A 398 9.43 -12.92 -0.15
N LEU A 399 8.21 -12.39 -0.03
CA LEU A 399 7.18 -12.58 -1.05
C LEU A 399 7.56 -11.95 -2.39
N LEU A 400 8.41 -10.91 -2.38
CA LEU A 400 8.93 -10.29 -3.60
C LEU A 400 9.77 -11.24 -4.44
N GLU A 401 10.51 -12.16 -3.81
CA GLU A 401 11.37 -13.12 -4.52
C GLU A 401 10.61 -14.07 -5.46
N THR A 402 9.34 -14.32 -5.16
CA THR A 402 8.49 -15.24 -5.94
C THR A 402 7.33 -14.54 -6.64
N TYR A 403 7.22 -13.21 -6.52
CA TYR A 403 6.07 -12.45 -7.01
C TYR A 403 5.88 -12.60 -8.53
N VAL A 404 6.93 -12.37 -9.31
CA VAL A 404 6.87 -12.46 -10.78
C VAL A 404 6.53 -13.87 -11.24
N ASP A 405 7.11 -14.90 -10.63
CA ASP A 405 6.83 -16.29 -10.99
C ASP A 405 5.36 -16.67 -10.71
N LYS A 406 4.81 -16.18 -9.60
CA LYS A 406 3.40 -16.39 -9.27
C LYS A 406 2.46 -15.67 -10.23
N VAL A 407 2.80 -14.44 -10.64
CA VAL A 407 2.07 -13.71 -11.68
C VAL A 407 2.12 -14.46 -13.03
N ARG A 408 3.28 -14.94 -13.43
CA ARG A 408 3.45 -15.74 -14.67
C ARG A 408 2.64 -17.03 -14.65
N ALA A 409 2.49 -17.66 -13.49
CA ALA A 409 1.75 -18.91 -13.33
C ALA A 409 0.22 -18.76 -13.40
N VAL A 410 -0.34 -17.54 -13.29
CA VAL A 410 -1.79 -17.30 -13.35
C VAL A 410 -2.38 -17.80 -14.66
N THR A 411 -3.50 -18.52 -14.60
CA THR A 411 -4.22 -19.07 -15.76
C THR A 411 -5.51 -18.30 -16.05
N LYS A 412 -6.16 -18.58 -17.20
CA LYS A 412 -7.49 -18.04 -17.52
C LYS A 412 -8.55 -18.51 -16.54
N GLU A 413 -8.43 -19.76 -16.12
CA GLU A 413 -9.31 -20.40 -15.15
C GLU A 413 -9.19 -19.71 -13.78
N ASP A 414 -7.97 -19.30 -13.37
CA ASP A 414 -7.76 -18.52 -12.15
C ASP A 414 -8.45 -17.18 -12.24
N ILE A 415 -8.33 -16.45 -13.35
CA ILE A 415 -9.01 -15.17 -13.55
C ILE A 415 -10.53 -15.34 -13.42
N GLN A 416 -11.12 -16.35 -14.08
CA GLN A 416 -12.56 -16.59 -14.01
C GLN A 416 -12.98 -17.03 -12.59
N ARG A 417 -12.18 -17.84 -11.92
CA ARG A 417 -12.43 -18.32 -10.55
C ARG A 417 -12.46 -17.16 -9.57
N VAL A 418 -11.43 -16.29 -9.58
CA VAL A 418 -11.39 -15.15 -8.65
C VAL A 418 -12.47 -14.12 -8.99
N ALA A 419 -12.79 -13.91 -10.26
CA ALA A 419 -13.92 -13.06 -10.66
C ALA A 419 -15.24 -13.54 -10.05
N LYS A 420 -15.52 -14.85 -10.11
CA LYS A 420 -16.71 -15.44 -9.48
C LYS A 420 -16.69 -15.37 -7.96
N ALA A 421 -15.51 -15.54 -7.34
CA ALA A 421 -15.38 -15.60 -5.90
C ALA A 421 -15.56 -14.24 -5.23
N TYR A 422 -15.01 -13.16 -5.84
CA TYR A 422 -14.91 -11.87 -5.19
C TYR A 422 -15.88 -10.80 -5.72
N PHE A 423 -16.30 -10.84 -6.98
CA PHE A 423 -17.15 -9.79 -7.55
C PHE A 423 -18.65 -10.12 -7.53
N SER A 424 -19.14 -10.64 -6.40
CA SER A 424 -20.57 -10.81 -6.19
C SER A 424 -21.26 -9.50 -5.79
N GLU A 425 -22.57 -9.42 -6.04
CA GLU A 425 -23.38 -8.29 -5.59
C GLU A 425 -23.36 -8.14 -4.07
N ASP A 426 -23.44 -9.24 -3.34
CA ASP A 426 -23.38 -9.25 -1.87
C ASP A 426 -22.06 -8.71 -1.30
N ASN A 427 -20.98 -8.78 -2.06
CA ASN A 427 -19.64 -8.29 -1.67
C ASN A 427 -19.37 -6.84 -2.11
N ARG A 428 -20.35 -6.20 -2.77
CA ARG A 428 -20.16 -4.90 -3.41
C ARG A 428 -20.53 -3.73 -2.49
N THR A 429 -19.68 -2.71 -2.48
CA THR A 429 -19.99 -1.39 -1.92
C THR A 429 -19.91 -0.34 -3.02
N VAL A 430 -20.93 0.50 -3.14
CA VAL A 430 -21.05 1.49 -4.21
C VAL A 430 -21.06 2.89 -3.63
N GLY A 431 -20.21 3.76 -4.18
CA GLY A 431 -20.21 5.20 -3.96
C GLY A 431 -20.65 5.93 -5.23
N ILE A 432 -21.61 6.83 -5.10
CA ILE A 432 -22.10 7.65 -6.20
C ILE A 432 -21.96 9.12 -5.82
N LEU A 433 -21.20 9.87 -6.64
CA LEU A 433 -21.14 11.32 -6.57
C LEU A 433 -22.23 11.92 -7.43
N VAL A 434 -23.09 12.72 -6.84
CA VAL A 434 -24.13 13.48 -7.53
C VAL A 434 -23.80 14.97 -7.42
N PRO A 435 -23.55 15.67 -8.55
CA PRO A 435 -23.29 17.09 -8.54
C PRO A 435 -24.48 17.90 -8.03
N GLU A 436 -24.27 18.75 -7.04
CA GLU A 436 -25.22 19.80 -6.67
C GLU A 436 -24.95 21.04 -7.52
N LYS A 437 -25.99 21.53 -8.17
CA LYS A 437 -25.93 22.82 -8.88
C LYS A 437 -25.80 23.96 -7.85
N LYS A 438 -24.93 24.93 -8.14
CA LYS A 438 -24.88 26.17 -7.36
C LYS A 438 -26.20 26.90 -7.41
#